data_6c581371ae7b85d542fe409747db4c5c
#
_entry.id   6c581371ae7b85d542fe409747db4c5c
#
_cell.length_a   1.000
_cell.length_b   1.000
_cell.length_c   1.000
_cell.angle_alpha   90.00
_cell.angle_beta   90.00
_cell.angle_gamma   90.00
#
_symmetry.space_group_name_H-M   'P 1'
#
loop_
_entity.id
_entity.type
_entity.pdbx_description
1 polymer ?
#
loop_
_entity_poly.entity_id
_entity_poly.type
_entity_poly.pdbx_seq_one_letter_code
_entity_poly.pdbx_strand_id
1 'polypeptide(L)'
;YPIGTGAWKVIQYDTDQQIIVQANEDYYEGAPEIKQVTFVKMDNEAAFSNAKSGQLDIVMVAPNYALEEIDGMHIENLETMDVRNISLPCIPEQVVKNPDGNEVTVGNNVTSDVAVRKALSIGIDRESIINNALNGIGKPATGFTTNLSWGNPLVYEDNQREEAKKLLEDAGWIDSDGDGIREKDGVKCEFDVYSPSSDQQRYLLAVAVAEDAKELGISINAKQGTWDELTAKANTDGIVWGWGQYSPTVLKSLLYSELFLVGDYDNTVGYSNEEVDKLIDEAIDSNNQEDAIKKWKEVQAVSAEDYPYLYIVNIEHSYFVNDSIDISVDTQIAHPHGHGSPIICNMKDWKVNE
;
A
#
# COMPACT_ATOMS: atom_id res chain seq x y z
N TYR A 1 -7.42 26.53 18.39
CA TYR A 1 -8.11 25.27 18.13
C TYR A 1 -8.91 25.37 16.81
N PRO A 2 -9.01 24.31 16.02
CA PRO A 2 -9.81 24.34 14.82
C PRO A 2 -11.30 24.50 15.16
N ILE A 3 -12.00 25.33 14.37
CA ILE A 3 -13.44 25.51 14.45
C ILE A 3 -14.04 24.84 13.22
N GLY A 4 -14.91 23.88 13.41
CA GLY A 4 -15.53 23.10 12.36
C GLY A 4 -16.99 22.76 12.65
N THR A 5 -17.61 22.06 11.71
CA THR A 5 -19.02 21.62 11.77
C THR A 5 -19.15 20.13 12.11
N GLY A 6 -18.06 19.46 12.48
CA GLY A 6 -18.02 18.03 12.76
C GLY A 6 -18.70 17.61 14.05
N ALA A 7 -18.83 16.30 14.25
CA ALA A 7 -19.42 15.68 15.41
C ALA A 7 -18.59 15.89 16.69
N TRP A 8 -17.33 16.30 16.57
CA TRP A 8 -16.38 16.43 17.66
C TRP A 8 -15.72 17.81 17.69
N LYS A 9 -15.47 18.33 18.88
CA LYS A 9 -14.75 19.59 19.14
C LYS A 9 -13.44 19.28 19.86
N VAL A 10 -12.30 19.75 19.35
CA VAL A 10 -11.01 19.64 20.05
C VAL A 10 -11.04 20.56 21.25
N ILE A 11 -10.85 20.02 22.45
CA ILE A 11 -10.82 20.78 23.71
C ILE A 11 -9.42 20.84 24.33
N GLN A 12 -8.53 19.91 23.97
CA GLN A 12 -7.13 19.93 24.37
C GLN A 12 -6.25 19.35 23.27
N TYR A 13 -5.07 19.93 23.09
CA TYR A 13 -4.05 19.44 22.18
C TYR A 13 -2.68 19.65 22.81
N ASP A 14 -2.05 18.54 23.20
CA ASP A 14 -0.71 18.50 23.74
C ASP A 14 0.20 17.87 22.69
N THR A 15 1.06 18.69 22.07
CA THR A 15 1.93 18.26 20.98
C THR A 15 2.69 16.99 21.34
N ASP A 16 2.66 16.00 20.44
CA ASP A 16 3.32 14.69 20.57
C ASP A 16 2.90 13.85 21.79
N GLN A 17 1.82 14.19 22.47
CA GLN A 17 1.32 13.46 23.64
C GLN A 17 -0.13 13.00 23.45
N GLN A 18 -1.07 13.94 23.33
CA GLN A 18 -2.50 13.59 23.26
C GLN A 18 -3.35 14.65 22.58
N ILE A 19 -4.52 14.21 22.14
CA ILE A 19 -5.61 15.08 21.68
C ILE A 19 -6.88 14.67 22.44
N ILE A 20 -7.59 15.62 23.03
CA ILE A 20 -8.89 15.37 23.64
C ILE A 20 -9.97 16.04 22.79
N VAL A 21 -10.97 15.25 22.42
CA VAL A 21 -12.15 15.72 21.69
C VAL A 21 -13.40 15.49 22.53
N GLN A 22 -14.33 16.42 22.45
CA GLN A 22 -15.63 16.38 23.12
C GLN A 22 -16.74 16.33 22.08
N ALA A 23 -17.81 15.59 22.34
CA ALA A 23 -19.00 15.55 21.49
C ALA A 23 -19.56 16.96 21.26
N ASN A 24 -19.91 17.25 20.01
CA ASN A 24 -20.62 18.46 19.63
C ASN A 24 -22.12 18.23 19.83
N GLU A 25 -22.66 18.76 20.91
CA GLU A 25 -24.10 18.61 21.23
C GLU A 25 -25.02 19.26 20.19
N ASP A 26 -24.49 20.18 19.36
CA ASP A 26 -25.21 20.86 18.28
C ASP A 26 -24.91 20.26 16.91
N TYR A 27 -24.37 19.04 16.84
CA TYR A 27 -24.05 18.40 15.58
C TYR A 27 -25.33 18.12 14.76
N TYR A 28 -25.34 18.48 13.48
CA TYR A 28 -26.54 18.49 12.65
C TYR A 28 -27.12 17.08 12.37
N GLU A 29 -26.33 16.01 12.50
CA GLU A 29 -26.82 14.62 12.41
C GLU A 29 -27.13 14.00 13.78
N GLY A 30 -27.05 14.78 14.86
CA GLY A 30 -27.24 14.34 16.23
C GLY A 30 -25.92 14.20 17.00
N ALA A 31 -25.94 14.51 18.29
CA ALA A 31 -24.75 14.45 19.13
C ALA A 31 -24.28 12.98 19.32
N PRO A 32 -22.95 12.72 19.29
CA PRO A 32 -22.41 11.42 19.67
C PRO A 32 -22.83 10.96 21.05
N GLU A 33 -23.03 9.67 21.23
CA GLU A 33 -23.35 9.08 22.53
C GLU A 33 -22.16 9.17 23.48
N ILE A 34 -20.97 8.79 23.03
CA ILE A 34 -19.72 8.96 23.77
C ILE A 34 -19.40 10.44 23.86
N LYS A 35 -19.22 10.95 25.10
CA LYS A 35 -19.11 12.38 25.32
C LYS A 35 -17.70 12.94 25.17
N GLN A 36 -16.68 12.09 25.32
CA GLN A 36 -15.28 12.50 25.21
C GLN A 36 -14.44 11.33 24.73
N VAL A 37 -13.48 11.62 23.86
CA VAL A 37 -12.45 10.67 23.43
C VAL A 37 -11.08 11.32 23.59
N THR A 38 -10.14 10.57 24.16
CA THR A 38 -8.74 10.97 24.32
C THR A 38 -7.87 10.10 23.42
N PHE A 39 -7.24 10.69 22.42
CA PHE A 39 -6.22 10.03 21.61
C PHE A 39 -4.86 10.23 22.28
N VAL A 40 -4.17 9.13 22.54
CA VAL A 40 -2.84 9.17 23.18
C VAL A 40 -1.81 8.63 22.18
N LYS A 41 -0.71 9.39 21.97
CA LYS A 41 0.41 8.95 21.13
C LYS A 41 1.35 8.09 21.96
N MET A 42 1.59 6.87 21.49
CA MET A 42 2.58 5.96 22.07
C MET A 42 3.07 4.96 21.01
N ASP A 43 4.19 4.30 21.29
CA ASP A 43 4.67 3.20 20.44
C ASP A 43 3.81 1.92 20.61
N ASN A 44 3.93 0.99 19.67
CA ASN A 44 3.10 -0.23 19.64
C ASN A 44 3.26 -1.11 20.90
N GLU A 45 4.46 -1.22 21.47
CA GLU A 45 4.70 -2.04 22.66
C GLU A 45 4.07 -1.42 23.89
N ALA A 46 4.25 -0.10 24.07
CA ALA A 46 3.62 0.63 25.14
C ALA A 46 2.09 0.62 25.02
N ALA A 47 1.55 0.82 23.82
CA ALA A 47 0.12 0.78 23.55
C ALA A 47 -0.49 -0.57 23.92
N PHE A 48 0.12 -1.67 23.48
CA PHE A 48 -0.32 -3.02 23.82
C PHE A 48 -0.25 -3.30 25.33
N SER A 49 0.83 -2.90 25.99
CA SER A 49 0.99 -3.06 27.45
C SER A 49 -0.06 -2.26 28.25
N ASN A 50 -0.37 -1.05 27.80
CA ASN A 50 -1.39 -0.21 28.43
C ASN A 50 -2.81 -0.78 28.22
N ALA A 51 -3.09 -1.36 27.06
CA ALA A 51 -4.34 -2.08 26.82
C ALA A 51 -4.48 -3.29 27.77
N LYS A 52 -3.44 -4.12 27.88
CA LYS A 52 -3.42 -5.26 28.85
C LYS A 52 -3.63 -4.85 30.29
N SER A 53 -3.25 -3.65 30.67
CA SER A 53 -3.45 -3.12 32.04
C SER A 53 -4.80 -2.40 32.22
N GLY A 54 -5.65 -2.36 31.19
CA GLY A 54 -6.96 -1.71 31.23
C GLY A 54 -6.89 -0.17 31.22
N GLN A 55 -5.80 0.41 30.71
CA GLN A 55 -5.62 1.87 30.63
C GLN A 55 -6.07 2.46 29.28
N LEU A 56 -6.33 1.60 28.28
CA LEU A 56 -6.84 1.98 26.97
C LEU A 56 -8.09 1.17 26.64
N ASP A 57 -9.08 1.84 26.09
CA ASP A 57 -10.33 1.21 25.66
C ASP A 57 -10.23 0.69 24.22
N ILE A 58 -9.44 1.36 23.40
CA ILE A 58 -9.18 0.95 21.99
C ILE A 58 -7.70 1.14 21.72
N VAL A 59 -7.09 0.17 21.04
CA VAL A 59 -5.68 0.25 20.64
C VAL A 59 -5.45 -0.35 19.28
N MET A 60 -4.81 0.40 18.39
CA MET A 60 -4.27 -0.15 17.15
C MET A 60 -2.99 -0.92 17.45
N VAL A 61 -2.85 -2.11 16.89
CA VAL A 61 -1.69 -2.97 17.10
C VAL A 61 -1.07 -3.44 15.79
N ALA A 62 0.22 -3.71 15.84
CA ALA A 62 0.90 -4.37 14.74
C ALA A 62 0.46 -5.85 14.63
N PRO A 63 0.57 -6.48 13.44
CA PRO A 63 0.11 -7.85 13.19
C PRO A 63 0.64 -8.92 14.16
N ASN A 64 1.84 -8.74 14.70
CA ASN A 64 2.42 -9.65 15.68
C ASN A 64 1.70 -9.65 17.04
N TYR A 65 1.05 -8.54 17.41
CA TYR A 65 0.24 -8.45 18.64
C TYR A 65 -1.23 -8.84 18.42
N ALA A 66 -1.71 -8.77 17.18
CA ALA A 66 -3.11 -9.08 16.87
C ALA A 66 -3.50 -10.55 17.10
N LEU A 67 -2.51 -11.44 17.26
CA LEU A 67 -2.72 -12.85 17.61
C LEU A 67 -2.75 -13.11 19.12
N GLU A 68 -2.49 -12.09 19.92
CA GLU A 68 -2.54 -12.17 21.37
C GLU A 68 -3.99 -12.01 21.89
N GLU A 69 -4.20 -12.32 23.16
CA GLU A 69 -5.48 -12.10 23.84
C GLU A 69 -5.34 -11.03 24.94
N ILE A 70 -6.36 -10.20 25.07
CA ILE A 70 -6.48 -9.23 26.17
C ILE A 70 -7.83 -9.44 26.84
N ASP A 71 -7.83 -9.71 28.14
CA ASP A 71 -9.06 -9.92 28.91
C ASP A 71 -9.99 -8.68 28.80
N GLY A 72 -11.24 -8.89 28.43
CA GLY A 72 -12.26 -7.84 28.29
C GLY A 72 -12.13 -7.01 27.01
N MET A 73 -11.34 -7.48 26.05
CA MET A 73 -11.24 -6.87 24.72
C MET A 73 -11.36 -7.93 23.63
N HIS A 74 -11.89 -7.55 22.49
CA HIS A 74 -11.90 -8.36 21.27
C HIS A 74 -11.07 -7.68 20.17
N ILE A 75 -10.68 -8.47 19.17
CA ILE A 75 -9.92 -7.97 18.02
C ILE A 75 -10.86 -7.66 16.85
N GLU A 76 -10.67 -6.49 16.24
CA GLU A 76 -11.31 -6.08 15.00
C GLU A 76 -10.26 -5.78 13.95
N ASN A 77 -10.36 -6.44 12.78
CA ASN A 77 -9.54 -6.17 11.62
C ASN A 77 -10.33 -5.33 10.62
N LEU A 78 -9.94 -4.07 10.48
CA LEU A 78 -10.64 -3.11 9.64
C LEU A 78 -9.92 -2.92 8.30
N GLU A 79 -10.67 -3.02 7.21
CA GLU A 79 -10.15 -2.79 5.85
C GLU A 79 -9.63 -1.36 5.69
N THR A 80 -8.54 -1.24 4.93
CA THR A 80 -7.99 0.06 4.53
C THR A 80 -8.05 0.23 3.01
N MET A 81 -7.74 1.43 2.54
CA MET A 81 -7.48 1.70 1.12
C MET A 81 -6.02 1.48 0.74
N ASP A 82 -5.17 1.06 1.70
CA ASP A 82 -3.74 0.95 1.51
C ASP A 82 -3.36 -0.38 0.85
N VAL A 83 -2.92 -0.30 -0.40
CA VAL A 83 -2.38 -1.44 -1.15
C VAL A 83 -0.87 -1.37 -1.13
N ARG A 84 -0.22 -2.34 -0.47
CA ARG A 84 1.23 -2.49 -0.49
C ARG A 84 1.67 -3.13 -1.80
N ASN A 85 2.64 -2.50 -2.41
CA ASN A 85 3.21 -2.95 -3.68
C ASN A 85 4.69 -2.59 -3.75
N ILE A 86 5.40 -3.22 -4.70
CA ILE A 86 6.77 -2.86 -5.04
C ILE A 86 6.74 -2.19 -6.42
N SER A 87 7.29 -0.96 -6.50
CA SER A 87 7.51 -0.30 -7.78
C SER A 87 8.63 -1.01 -8.55
N LEU A 88 8.43 -1.21 -9.86
CA LEU A 88 9.39 -1.90 -10.71
C LEU A 88 9.78 -0.98 -11.88
N PRO A 89 10.98 -0.33 -11.87
CA PRO A 89 11.41 0.53 -12.97
C PRO A 89 11.24 -0.15 -14.33
N CYS A 90 10.51 0.53 -15.24
CA CYS A 90 10.08 -0.03 -16.51
C CYS A 90 11.05 0.24 -17.68
N ILE A 91 12.08 1.04 -17.46
CA ILE A 91 13.09 1.41 -18.46
C ILE A 91 14.47 0.86 -18.10
N PRO A 92 15.33 0.57 -19.08
CA PRO A 92 16.71 0.18 -18.83
C PRO A 92 17.50 1.30 -18.12
N GLU A 93 18.55 0.90 -17.39
CA GLU A 93 19.45 1.85 -16.74
C GLU A 93 20.06 2.81 -17.75
N GLN A 94 19.92 4.10 -17.50
CA GLN A 94 20.45 5.16 -18.33
C GLN A 94 20.61 6.47 -17.55
N VAL A 95 21.41 7.40 -18.10
CA VAL A 95 21.52 8.75 -17.56
C VAL A 95 20.65 9.69 -18.40
N VAL A 96 19.78 10.42 -17.73
CA VAL A 96 18.90 11.41 -18.36
C VAL A 96 19.00 12.75 -17.65
N LYS A 97 18.44 13.81 -18.24
CA LYS A 97 18.31 15.11 -17.56
C LYS A 97 16.93 15.22 -16.94
N ASN A 98 16.87 15.54 -15.66
CA ASN A 98 15.64 15.88 -14.99
C ASN A 98 15.13 17.29 -15.43
N PRO A 99 13.92 17.72 -15.04
CA PRO A 99 13.37 19.04 -15.39
C PRO A 99 14.24 20.23 -14.98
N ASP A 100 15.06 20.08 -13.94
CA ASP A 100 16.00 21.10 -13.49
C ASP A 100 17.31 21.13 -14.31
N GLY A 101 17.47 20.20 -15.26
CA GLY A 101 18.64 20.09 -16.13
C GLY A 101 19.81 19.30 -15.54
N ASN A 102 19.63 18.67 -14.37
CA ASN A 102 20.65 17.84 -13.74
C ASN A 102 20.66 16.43 -14.36
N GLU A 103 21.85 15.87 -14.52
CA GLU A 103 22.01 14.46 -14.90
C GLU A 103 21.64 13.56 -13.72
N VAL A 104 20.72 12.60 -13.96
CA VAL A 104 20.28 11.61 -13.00
C VAL A 104 20.28 10.22 -13.64
N THR A 105 20.66 9.21 -12.87
CA THR A 105 20.55 7.81 -13.30
C THR A 105 19.13 7.33 -13.03
N VAL A 106 18.53 6.65 -14.00
CA VAL A 106 17.18 6.10 -13.94
C VAL A 106 17.16 4.70 -14.56
N GLY A 107 16.14 3.93 -14.24
CA GLY A 107 15.89 2.62 -14.82
C GLY A 107 16.69 1.50 -14.19
N ASN A 108 16.35 0.25 -14.57
CA ASN A 108 16.93 -0.97 -14.04
C ASN A 108 16.99 -2.03 -15.14
N ASN A 109 18.16 -2.63 -15.38
CA ASN A 109 18.36 -3.57 -16.48
C ASN A 109 17.66 -4.94 -16.29
N VAL A 110 17.18 -5.22 -15.09
CA VAL A 110 16.41 -6.45 -14.79
C VAL A 110 14.91 -6.17 -14.90
N THR A 111 14.42 -5.19 -14.12
CA THR A 111 12.98 -4.91 -14.05
C THR A 111 12.44 -4.20 -15.30
N SER A 112 13.29 -3.62 -16.15
CA SER A 112 12.87 -3.08 -17.46
C SER A 112 12.34 -4.16 -18.41
N ASP A 113 12.74 -5.42 -18.23
CA ASP A 113 12.15 -6.53 -18.99
C ASP A 113 10.77 -6.89 -18.44
N VAL A 114 9.73 -6.72 -19.27
CA VAL A 114 8.35 -7.01 -18.88
C VAL A 114 8.14 -8.47 -18.49
N ALA A 115 8.94 -9.39 -19.03
CA ALA A 115 8.87 -10.81 -18.67
C ALA A 115 9.22 -11.04 -17.19
N VAL A 116 10.19 -10.29 -16.65
CA VAL A 116 10.56 -10.34 -15.22
C VAL A 116 9.42 -9.79 -14.37
N ARG A 117 8.87 -8.61 -14.72
CA ARG A 117 7.76 -8.01 -13.97
C ARG A 117 6.51 -8.90 -13.99
N LYS A 118 6.17 -9.47 -15.16
CA LYS A 118 5.07 -10.41 -15.30
C LYS A 118 5.30 -11.68 -14.51
N ALA A 119 6.48 -12.29 -14.62
CA ALA A 119 6.82 -13.52 -13.91
C ALA A 119 6.72 -13.33 -12.38
N LEU A 120 7.20 -12.21 -11.84
CA LEU A 120 7.00 -11.86 -10.43
C LEU A 120 5.51 -11.75 -10.10
N SER A 121 4.74 -11.02 -10.93
CA SER A 121 3.33 -10.73 -10.64
C SER A 121 2.43 -11.97 -10.58
N ILE A 122 2.66 -12.95 -11.44
CA ILE A 122 1.88 -14.20 -11.48
C ILE A 122 2.51 -15.35 -10.69
N GLY A 123 3.83 -15.30 -10.45
CA GLY A 123 4.58 -16.43 -9.89
C GLY A 123 4.71 -16.43 -8.39
N ILE A 124 4.62 -15.28 -7.70
CA ILE A 124 4.66 -15.24 -6.24
C ILE A 124 3.37 -15.78 -5.61
N ASP A 125 3.48 -16.26 -4.37
CA ASP A 125 2.36 -16.72 -3.55
C ASP A 125 2.01 -15.65 -2.51
N ARG A 126 1.02 -14.81 -2.83
CA ARG A 126 0.62 -13.68 -1.97
C ARG A 126 0.06 -14.13 -0.63
N GLU A 127 -0.68 -15.22 -0.60
CA GLU A 127 -1.22 -15.76 0.65
C GLU A 127 -0.08 -16.19 1.58
N SER A 128 0.92 -16.90 1.06
CA SER A 128 2.11 -17.29 1.83
C SER A 128 2.90 -16.06 2.30
N ILE A 129 3.08 -15.05 1.43
CA ILE A 129 3.78 -13.81 1.77
C ILE A 129 3.06 -13.07 2.91
N ILE A 130 1.72 -12.94 2.84
CA ILE A 130 0.92 -12.28 3.87
C ILE A 130 0.99 -13.06 5.19
N ASN A 131 0.90 -14.38 5.14
CA ASN A 131 1.03 -15.23 6.33
C ASN A 131 2.40 -15.04 6.99
N ASN A 132 3.48 -15.01 6.23
CA ASN A 132 4.83 -14.89 6.75
C ASN A 132 5.19 -13.48 7.25
N ALA A 133 4.73 -12.43 6.55
CA ALA A 133 5.08 -11.05 6.87
C ALA A 133 4.09 -10.38 7.83
N LEU A 134 2.80 -10.71 7.74
CA LEU A 134 1.71 -10.01 8.44
C LEU A 134 0.82 -10.96 9.27
N ASN A 135 1.27 -12.18 9.54
CA ASN A 135 0.51 -13.19 10.30
C ASN A 135 -0.90 -13.45 9.73
N GLY A 136 -1.06 -13.37 8.42
CA GLY A 136 -2.34 -13.58 7.73
C GLY A 136 -3.29 -12.38 7.75
N ILE A 137 -2.86 -11.21 8.26
CA ILE A 137 -3.69 -10.02 8.35
C ILE A 137 -3.54 -9.19 7.07
N GLY A 138 -4.63 -9.11 6.30
CA GLY A 138 -4.69 -8.47 4.99
C GLY A 138 -5.19 -9.40 3.91
N LYS A 139 -5.48 -8.84 2.74
CA LYS A 139 -6.04 -9.56 1.59
C LYS A 139 -5.09 -9.49 0.41
N PRO A 140 -4.86 -10.60 -0.34
CA PRO A 140 -4.07 -10.56 -1.57
C PRO A 140 -4.56 -9.47 -2.52
N ALA A 141 -3.62 -8.70 -3.06
CA ALA A 141 -3.91 -7.61 -4.00
C ALA A 141 -3.22 -7.86 -5.35
N THR A 142 -3.98 -7.69 -6.44
CA THR A 142 -3.50 -7.79 -7.83
C THR A 142 -3.69 -6.49 -8.61
N GLY A 143 -4.08 -5.41 -7.92
CA GLY A 143 -4.31 -4.08 -8.50
C GLY A 143 -4.39 -3.00 -7.43
N PHE A 144 -4.60 -1.77 -7.83
CA PHE A 144 -4.66 -0.61 -6.92
C PHE A 144 -5.85 -0.62 -5.98
N THR A 145 -6.97 -1.19 -6.37
CA THR A 145 -8.16 -1.33 -5.53
C THR A 145 -9.19 -2.23 -6.19
N THR A 146 -9.94 -2.93 -5.37
CA THR A 146 -11.08 -3.76 -5.81
C THR A 146 -12.42 -3.22 -5.29
N ASN A 147 -12.40 -2.41 -4.23
CA ASN A 147 -13.60 -2.04 -3.47
C ASN A 147 -14.19 -0.69 -3.85
N LEU A 148 -13.58 0.05 -4.78
CA LEU A 148 -14.08 1.34 -5.26
C LEU A 148 -14.78 1.21 -6.60
N SER A 149 -15.73 2.11 -6.87
CA SER A 149 -16.51 2.11 -8.12
C SER A 149 -15.65 2.17 -9.38
N TRP A 150 -14.50 2.83 -9.31
CA TRP A 150 -13.53 2.95 -10.39
C TRP A 150 -12.46 1.85 -10.37
N GLY A 151 -12.44 1.00 -9.33
CA GLY A 151 -11.52 -0.14 -9.26
C GLY A 151 -11.81 -1.15 -10.36
N ASN A 152 -10.75 -1.68 -10.96
CA ASN A 152 -10.81 -2.80 -11.87
C ASN A 152 -10.15 -4.00 -11.16
N PRO A 153 -10.91 -5.02 -10.78
CA PRO A 153 -10.33 -6.23 -10.23
C PRO A 153 -9.58 -6.98 -11.34
N LEU A 154 -8.32 -6.65 -11.50
CA LEU A 154 -7.42 -7.40 -12.36
C LEU A 154 -7.14 -8.72 -11.68
N VAL A 155 -7.82 -9.75 -12.14
CA VAL A 155 -7.64 -11.10 -11.59
C VAL A 155 -6.72 -11.85 -12.54
N TYR A 156 -5.45 -12.00 -12.17
CA TYR A 156 -4.60 -13.06 -12.67
C TYR A 156 -4.46 -14.11 -11.56
N GLU A 157 -4.31 -15.36 -11.96
CA GLU A 157 -4.09 -16.44 -11.00
C GLU A 157 -2.75 -16.24 -10.29
N ASP A 158 -2.74 -16.39 -8.98
CA ASP A 158 -1.57 -16.29 -8.13
C ASP A 158 -0.79 -17.61 -8.12
N ASN A 159 0.48 -17.59 -7.69
CA ASN A 159 1.32 -18.76 -7.51
C ASN A 159 1.47 -19.63 -8.78
N GLN A 160 1.50 -19.00 -9.96
CA GLN A 160 1.67 -19.67 -11.27
C GLN A 160 3.15 -19.88 -11.58
N ARG A 161 3.88 -20.56 -10.68
CA ARG A 161 5.35 -20.67 -10.72
C ARG A 161 5.89 -21.29 -11.99
N GLU A 162 5.26 -22.35 -12.51
CA GLU A 162 5.72 -23.01 -13.72
C GLU A 162 5.51 -22.13 -14.96
N GLU A 163 4.41 -21.38 -15.03
CA GLU A 163 4.19 -20.41 -16.09
C GLU A 163 5.19 -19.25 -16.00
N ALA A 164 5.43 -18.75 -14.81
CA ALA A 164 6.41 -17.69 -14.57
C ALA A 164 7.83 -18.11 -14.97
N LYS A 165 8.26 -19.31 -14.60
CA LYS A 165 9.55 -19.86 -15.00
C LYS A 165 9.66 -19.98 -16.52
N LYS A 166 8.60 -20.47 -17.18
CA LYS A 166 8.56 -20.57 -18.63
C LYS A 166 8.62 -19.21 -19.32
N LEU A 167 7.93 -18.20 -18.80
CA LEU A 167 8.01 -16.82 -19.33
C LEU A 167 9.44 -16.29 -19.27
N LEU A 168 10.14 -16.51 -18.16
CA LEU A 168 11.54 -16.11 -18.02
C LEU A 168 12.44 -16.84 -19.02
N GLU A 169 12.28 -18.15 -19.18
CA GLU A 169 13.04 -18.96 -20.15
C GLU A 169 12.79 -18.51 -21.59
N ASP A 170 11.52 -18.33 -21.98
CA ASP A 170 11.14 -17.86 -23.31
C ASP A 170 11.70 -16.45 -23.59
N ALA A 171 11.89 -15.63 -22.58
CA ALA A 171 12.49 -14.30 -22.66
C ALA A 171 14.04 -14.32 -22.62
N GLY A 172 14.67 -15.50 -22.44
CA GLY A 172 16.12 -15.68 -22.41
C GLY A 172 16.76 -15.54 -21.03
N TRP A 173 15.98 -15.47 -19.96
CA TRP A 173 16.48 -15.54 -18.59
C TRP A 173 16.68 -16.98 -18.16
N ILE A 174 17.95 -17.44 -18.10
CA ILE A 174 18.32 -18.84 -17.85
C ILE A 174 19.41 -18.88 -16.78
N ASP A 175 19.28 -19.77 -15.80
CA ASP A 175 20.38 -20.08 -14.87
C ASP A 175 21.40 -20.98 -15.61
N SER A 176 22.45 -20.38 -16.15
CA SER A 176 23.42 -21.04 -16.97
C SER A 176 24.66 -21.52 -16.20
N ASP A 177 24.94 -20.94 -15.03
CA ASP A 177 26.05 -21.32 -14.16
C ASP A 177 25.62 -22.22 -12.99
N GLY A 178 24.33 -22.38 -12.75
CA GLY A 178 23.75 -23.29 -11.75
C GLY A 178 23.79 -22.74 -10.32
N ASP A 179 23.89 -21.41 -10.17
CA ASP A 179 23.90 -20.77 -8.84
C ASP A 179 22.49 -20.49 -8.29
N GLY A 180 21.46 -20.80 -9.08
CA GLY A 180 20.05 -20.60 -8.73
C GLY A 180 19.48 -19.23 -9.09
N ILE A 181 20.30 -18.35 -9.68
CA ILE A 181 19.87 -17.03 -10.17
C ILE A 181 19.93 -17.04 -11.70
N ARG A 182 18.86 -16.62 -12.34
CA ARG A 182 18.83 -16.54 -13.81
C ARG A 182 19.66 -15.35 -14.30
N GLU A 183 20.22 -15.49 -15.51
CA GLU A 183 20.91 -14.39 -16.18
C GLU A 183 20.48 -14.27 -17.65
N LYS A 184 20.61 -13.06 -18.21
CA LYS A 184 20.39 -12.74 -19.61
C LYS A 184 21.42 -11.72 -20.07
N ASP A 185 22.11 -12.02 -21.18
CA ASP A 185 23.13 -11.13 -21.77
C ASP A 185 24.23 -10.69 -20.77
N GLY A 186 24.56 -11.53 -19.80
CA GLY A 186 25.55 -11.27 -18.78
C GLY A 186 25.04 -10.45 -17.57
N VAL A 187 23.74 -10.13 -17.54
CA VAL A 187 23.07 -9.48 -16.40
C VAL A 187 22.40 -10.55 -15.55
N LYS A 188 22.73 -10.63 -14.27
CA LYS A 188 22.01 -11.48 -13.31
C LYS A 188 20.62 -10.91 -13.03
N CYS A 189 19.63 -11.78 -12.88
CA CYS A 189 18.27 -11.43 -12.47
C CYS A 189 18.24 -11.06 -10.98
N GLU A 190 18.94 -9.98 -10.65
CA GLU A 190 19.16 -9.51 -9.29
C GLU A 190 18.95 -8.00 -9.21
N PHE A 191 18.19 -7.55 -8.20
CA PHE A 191 17.94 -6.12 -7.95
C PHE A 191 17.60 -5.83 -6.49
N ASP A 192 17.71 -4.56 -6.12
CA ASP A 192 17.44 -4.08 -4.77
C ASP A 192 15.98 -3.65 -4.61
N VAL A 193 15.40 -3.94 -3.42
CA VAL A 193 14.09 -3.44 -3.00
C VAL A 193 14.23 -2.77 -1.64
N TYR A 194 13.85 -1.50 -1.57
CA TYR A 194 13.95 -0.69 -0.37
C TYR A 194 12.60 -0.53 0.34
N SER A 195 12.66 -0.46 1.65
CA SER A 195 11.55 -0.11 2.53
C SER A 195 12.00 0.91 3.57
N PRO A 196 11.10 1.80 4.07
CA PRO A 196 11.48 2.77 5.08
C PRO A 196 11.83 2.08 6.40
N SER A 197 12.93 2.47 7.02
CA SER A 197 13.39 1.93 8.31
C SER A 197 12.41 2.23 9.46
N SER A 198 11.51 3.17 9.26
CA SER A 198 10.41 3.49 10.19
C SER A 198 9.19 2.56 10.08
N ASP A 199 9.13 1.68 9.06
CA ASP A 199 7.99 0.78 8.82
C ASP A 199 8.47 -0.67 8.65
N GLN A 200 8.48 -1.39 9.77
CA GLN A 200 8.94 -2.79 9.82
C GLN A 200 8.04 -3.71 8.99
N GLN A 201 6.76 -3.42 8.84
CA GLN A 201 5.84 -4.26 8.05
C GLN A 201 6.23 -4.24 6.57
N ARG A 202 6.58 -3.09 6.00
CA ARG A 202 7.06 -2.99 4.62
C ARG A 202 8.35 -3.78 4.42
N TYR A 203 9.26 -3.75 5.39
CA TYR A 203 10.49 -4.53 5.31
C TYR A 203 10.21 -6.04 5.33
N LEU A 204 9.34 -6.50 6.22
CA LEU A 204 8.96 -7.91 6.28
C LEU A 204 8.28 -8.38 4.99
N LEU A 205 7.46 -7.55 4.36
CA LEU A 205 6.89 -7.82 3.04
C LEU A 205 7.97 -7.94 1.97
N ALA A 206 8.95 -7.02 1.93
CA ALA A 206 10.07 -7.10 1.00
C ALA A 206 10.88 -8.39 1.18
N VAL A 207 11.15 -8.79 2.43
CA VAL A 207 11.86 -10.04 2.75
C VAL A 207 11.06 -11.26 2.30
N ALA A 208 9.75 -11.29 2.58
CA ALA A 208 8.90 -12.41 2.20
C ALA A 208 8.77 -12.55 0.67
N VAL A 209 8.65 -11.44 -0.05
CA VAL A 209 8.66 -11.43 -1.53
C VAL A 209 10.02 -11.89 -2.06
N ALA A 210 11.12 -11.43 -1.47
CA ALA A 210 12.47 -11.82 -1.86
C ALA A 210 12.71 -13.33 -1.68
N GLU A 211 12.20 -13.90 -0.60
CA GLU A 211 12.31 -15.34 -0.35
C GLU A 211 11.49 -16.15 -1.35
N ASP A 212 10.26 -15.71 -1.65
CA ASP A 212 9.38 -16.38 -2.60
C ASP A 212 9.89 -16.29 -4.05
N ALA A 213 10.46 -15.14 -4.45
CA ALA A 213 11.00 -14.89 -5.78
C ALA A 213 12.20 -15.80 -6.12
N LYS A 214 12.90 -16.35 -5.16
CA LYS A 214 14.00 -17.32 -5.36
C LYS A 214 13.52 -18.57 -6.10
N GLU A 215 12.30 -19.00 -5.85
CA GLU A 215 11.67 -20.13 -6.55
C GLU A 215 11.55 -19.92 -8.07
N LEU A 216 11.60 -18.65 -8.50
CA LEU A 216 11.59 -18.26 -9.90
C LEU A 216 13.00 -18.07 -10.49
N GLY A 217 14.04 -18.15 -9.66
CA GLY A 217 15.42 -17.81 -10.03
C GLY A 217 15.67 -16.30 -10.07
N ILE A 218 14.91 -15.52 -9.31
CA ILE A 218 15.05 -14.07 -9.18
C ILE A 218 15.60 -13.74 -7.80
N SER A 219 16.70 -12.98 -7.73
CA SER A 219 17.31 -12.51 -6.50
C SER A 219 16.84 -11.10 -6.17
N ILE A 220 16.19 -10.92 -5.03
CA ILE A 220 15.78 -9.60 -4.53
C ILE A 220 16.53 -9.32 -3.22
N ASN A 221 17.27 -8.21 -3.18
CA ASN A 221 17.96 -7.76 -1.97
C ASN A 221 17.06 -6.80 -1.20
N ALA A 222 16.35 -7.28 -0.18
CA ALA A 222 15.53 -6.45 0.69
C ALA A 222 16.42 -5.55 1.57
N LYS A 223 16.22 -4.24 1.50
CA LYS A 223 17.00 -3.21 2.20
C LYS A 223 16.09 -2.22 2.93
N GLN A 224 16.63 -1.56 3.94
CA GLN A 224 15.96 -0.46 4.64
C GLN A 224 16.73 0.83 4.45
N GLY A 225 16.01 1.96 4.46
CA GLY A 225 16.59 3.30 4.38
C GLY A 225 15.66 4.36 4.96
N THR A 226 16.15 5.59 5.05
CA THR A 226 15.32 6.76 5.34
C THR A 226 14.45 7.10 4.12
N TRP A 227 13.39 7.88 4.30
CA TRP A 227 12.57 8.33 3.15
C TRP A 227 13.38 9.11 2.12
N ASP A 228 14.35 9.93 2.53
CA ASP A 228 15.23 10.65 1.61
C ASP A 228 16.10 9.70 0.76
N GLU A 229 16.59 8.61 1.36
CA GLU A 229 17.31 7.57 0.63
C GLU A 229 16.40 6.81 -0.34
N LEU A 230 15.18 6.51 0.06
CA LEU A 230 14.22 5.82 -0.78
C LEU A 230 13.80 6.67 -1.99
N THR A 231 13.49 7.95 -1.79
CA THR A 231 13.12 8.84 -2.90
C THR A 231 14.27 9.01 -3.89
N ALA A 232 15.51 9.08 -3.40
CA ALA A 232 16.71 9.13 -4.26
C ALA A 232 16.92 7.84 -5.07
N LYS A 233 16.34 6.72 -4.63
CA LYS A 233 16.44 5.39 -5.26
C LYS A 233 15.22 5.01 -6.10
N ALA A 234 14.10 5.72 -5.96
CA ALA A 234 12.81 5.34 -6.51
C ALA A 234 12.78 5.15 -8.04
N ASN A 235 13.71 5.82 -8.77
CA ASN A 235 13.77 5.70 -10.21
C ASN A 235 14.75 4.60 -10.71
N THR A 236 15.47 3.93 -9.81
CA THR A 236 16.46 2.89 -10.16
C THR A 236 16.20 1.54 -9.51
N ASP A 237 15.58 1.54 -8.35
CA ASP A 237 15.41 0.38 -7.50
C ASP A 237 13.92 0.15 -7.18
N GLY A 238 13.56 -1.04 -6.71
CA GLY A 238 12.23 -1.31 -6.21
C GLY A 238 12.00 -0.63 -4.86
N ILE A 239 10.83 -0.04 -4.67
CA ILE A 239 10.42 0.53 -3.37
C ILE A 239 9.11 -0.11 -2.93
N VAL A 240 9.02 -0.49 -1.65
CA VAL A 240 7.74 -0.93 -1.06
C VAL A 240 6.90 0.30 -0.74
N TRP A 241 6.00 0.62 -1.66
CA TRP A 241 5.03 1.69 -1.49
C TRP A 241 3.74 1.21 -0.81
N GLY A 242 2.93 2.15 -0.41
CA GLY A 242 1.53 1.98 -0.06
C GLY A 242 0.73 3.07 -0.76
N TRP A 243 -0.18 2.67 -1.61
CA TRP A 243 -1.02 3.59 -2.36
C TRP A 243 -2.48 3.26 -2.11
N GLY A 244 -3.27 4.27 -1.83
CA GLY A 244 -4.69 4.09 -1.68
C GLY A 244 -5.37 5.44 -1.47
N GLN A 245 -6.33 5.74 -2.35
CA GLN A 245 -7.15 6.95 -2.28
C GLN A 245 -8.52 6.67 -2.85
N TYR A 246 -9.53 7.41 -2.39
CA TYR A 246 -10.85 7.36 -3.01
C TYR A 246 -10.86 7.98 -4.41
N SER A 247 -9.96 8.94 -4.66
CA SER A 247 -9.84 9.58 -5.97
C SER A 247 -9.05 8.72 -6.95
N PRO A 248 -9.57 8.45 -8.15
CA PRO A 248 -8.83 7.74 -9.18
C PRO A 248 -7.65 8.54 -9.77
N THR A 249 -7.54 9.83 -9.44
CA THR A 249 -6.42 10.68 -9.89
C THR A 249 -5.06 10.21 -9.40
N VAL A 250 -5.01 9.35 -8.38
CA VAL A 250 -3.79 8.66 -7.97
C VAL A 250 -3.16 7.89 -9.15
N LEU A 251 -3.97 7.33 -10.04
CA LEU A 251 -3.48 6.63 -11.23
C LEU A 251 -2.73 7.57 -12.19
N LYS A 252 -3.13 8.86 -12.27
CA LYS A 252 -2.37 9.86 -13.04
C LYS A 252 -0.99 10.05 -12.44
N SER A 253 -0.88 10.30 -11.14
CA SER A 253 0.42 10.45 -10.47
C SER A 253 1.34 9.25 -10.73
N LEU A 254 0.81 8.05 -10.76
CA LEU A 254 1.62 6.84 -10.85
C LEU A 254 1.95 6.38 -12.28
N LEU A 255 1.10 6.70 -13.26
CA LEU A 255 1.17 6.11 -14.60
C LEU A 255 1.35 7.12 -15.74
N TYR A 256 1.10 8.42 -15.52
CA TYR A 256 1.15 9.40 -16.59
C TYR A 256 2.60 9.70 -17.01
N SER A 257 2.89 9.51 -18.29
CA SER A 257 4.27 9.54 -18.82
C SER A 257 4.98 10.85 -18.55
N GLU A 258 4.30 12.00 -18.67
CA GLU A 258 4.90 13.32 -18.46
C GLU A 258 5.25 13.63 -16.99
N LEU A 259 4.79 12.82 -16.05
CA LEU A 259 5.09 13.00 -14.62
C LEU A 259 6.39 12.32 -14.19
N PHE A 260 7.06 11.58 -15.07
CA PHE A 260 8.35 10.99 -14.78
C PHE A 260 9.39 12.07 -14.44
N LEU A 261 10.04 11.96 -13.29
CA LEU A 261 11.03 12.92 -12.74
C LEU A 261 10.47 14.31 -12.40
N VAL A 262 9.16 14.49 -12.33
CA VAL A 262 8.54 15.79 -11.97
C VAL A 262 8.43 15.93 -10.45
N GLY A 263 8.03 14.88 -9.75
CA GLY A 263 7.90 14.85 -8.30
C GLY A 263 8.47 13.57 -7.68
N ASP A 264 8.73 13.60 -6.38
CA ASP A 264 9.38 12.50 -5.65
C ASP A 264 8.53 11.21 -5.62
N TYR A 265 7.24 11.34 -5.88
CA TYR A 265 6.25 10.23 -5.79
C TYR A 265 5.49 10.01 -7.09
N ASP A 266 5.76 10.81 -8.13
CA ASP A 266 5.06 10.75 -9.40
C ASP A 266 5.82 9.88 -10.40
N ASN A 267 5.14 8.88 -10.98
CA ASN A 267 5.66 7.97 -12.00
C ASN A 267 7.12 7.53 -11.76
N THR A 268 7.43 7.10 -10.55
CA THR A 268 8.80 6.72 -10.15
C THR A 268 9.39 5.57 -10.97
N VAL A 269 8.56 4.82 -11.67
CA VAL A 269 8.99 3.65 -12.45
C VAL A 269 9.38 3.96 -13.89
N GLY A 270 9.22 5.23 -14.34
CA GLY A 270 9.45 5.60 -15.73
C GLY A 270 8.50 4.89 -16.70
N TYR A 271 7.27 4.63 -16.26
CA TYR A 271 6.23 4.05 -17.10
C TYR A 271 5.82 5.02 -18.21
N SER A 272 5.64 4.51 -19.42
CA SER A 272 5.19 5.30 -20.56
C SER A 272 4.35 4.44 -21.50
N ASN A 273 3.09 4.87 -21.70
CA ASN A 273 2.17 4.22 -22.62
C ASN A 273 1.15 5.27 -23.11
N GLU A 274 1.21 5.60 -24.41
CA GLU A 274 0.37 6.65 -25.01
C GLU A 274 -1.14 6.37 -24.88
N GLU A 275 -1.56 5.09 -24.86
CA GLU A 275 -2.96 4.72 -24.68
C GLU A 275 -3.41 5.00 -23.25
N VAL A 276 -2.56 4.70 -22.26
CA VAL A 276 -2.82 4.99 -20.84
C VAL A 276 -2.89 6.50 -20.60
N ASP A 277 -1.96 7.27 -21.14
CA ASP A 277 -1.98 8.74 -21.04
C ASP A 277 -3.28 9.33 -21.61
N LYS A 278 -3.65 8.89 -22.81
CA LYS A 278 -4.90 9.30 -23.45
C LYS A 278 -6.14 8.93 -22.63
N LEU A 279 -6.19 7.72 -22.08
CA LEU A 279 -7.31 7.27 -21.25
C LEU A 279 -7.43 8.09 -19.96
N ILE A 280 -6.29 8.46 -19.35
CA ILE A 280 -6.24 9.34 -18.18
C ILE A 280 -6.80 10.72 -18.51
N ASP A 281 -6.38 11.33 -19.62
CA ASP A 281 -6.89 12.63 -20.05
C ASP A 281 -8.40 12.58 -20.35
N GLU A 282 -8.85 11.55 -21.07
CA GLU A 282 -10.27 11.31 -21.34
C GLU A 282 -11.10 11.12 -20.06
N ALA A 283 -10.53 10.46 -19.03
CA ALA A 283 -11.19 10.26 -17.75
C ALA A 283 -11.35 11.60 -16.99
N ILE A 284 -10.31 12.44 -17.00
CA ILE A 284 -10.30 13.74 -16.34
C ILE A 284 -11.25 14.71 -17.04
N ASP A 285 -11.28 14.70 -18.37
CA ASP A 285 -12.12 15.58 -19.20
C ASP A 285 -13.58 15.11 -19.30
N SER A 286 -13.92 13.96 -18.72
CA SER A 286 -15.27 13.41 -18.77
C SER A 286 -16.29 14.32 -18.08
N ASN A 287 -17.41 14.59 -18.77
CA ASN A 287 -18.47 15.46 -18.27
C ASN A 287 -19.44 14.76 -17.29
N ASN A 288 -19.34 13.46 -17.14
CA ASN A 288 -20.16 12.70 -16.20
C ASN A 288 -19.31 11.61 -15.51
N GLN A 289 -19.74 11.23 -14.32
CA GLN A 289 -19.02 10.30 -13.45
C GLN A 289 -18.99 8.87 -14.01
N GLU A 290 -20.03 8.43 -14.70
CA GLU A 290 -20.11 7.06 -15.23
C GLU A 290 -19.06 6.81 -16.33
N ASP A 291 -18.93 7.77 -17.28
CA ASP A 291 -17.93 7.70 -18.32
C ASP A 291 -16.50 7.81 -17.73
N ALA A 292 -16.29 8.69 -16.75
CA ALA A 292 -15.01 8.80 -16.05
C ALA A 292 -14.62 7.47 -15.39
N ILE A 293 -15.54 6.85 -14.65
CA ILE A 293 -15.31 5.55 -14.00
C ILE A 293 -14.92 4.48 -15.03
N LYS A 294 -15.61 4.42 -16.16
CA LYS A 294 -15.29 3.47 -17.23
C LYS A 294 -13.86 3.67 -17.73
N LYS A 295 -13.47 4.93 -17.97
CA LYS A 295 -12.11 5.24 -18.42
C LYS A 295 -11.05 4.88 -17.38
N TRP A 296 -11.28 5.17 -16.10
CA TRP A 296 -10.38 4.78 -15.03
C TRP A 296 -10.20 3.25 -14.91
N LYS A 297 -11.23 2.48 -15.24
CA LYS A 297 -11.12 1.01 -15.33
C LYS A 297 -10.30 0.58 -16.55
N GLU A 298 -10.47 1.25 -17.69
CA GLU A 298 -9.68 1.01 -18.90
C GLU A 298 -8.19 1.33 -18.65
N VAL A 299 -7.86 2.45 -17.95
CA VAL A 299 -6.50 2.79 -17.53
C VAL A 299 -5.84 1.62 -16.78
N GLN A 300 -6.54 1.06 -15.80
CA GLN A 300 -6.03 -0.06 -15.01
C GLN A 300 -5.86 -1.33 -15.85
N ALA A 301 -6.81 -1.62 -16.74
CA ALA A 301 -6.74 -2.81 -17.60
C ALA A 301 -5.55 -2.74 -18.57
N VAL A 302 -5.32 -1.59 -19.21
CA VAL A 302 -4.22 -1.43 -20.16
C VAL A 302 -2.87 -1.43 -19.43
N SER A 303 -2.73 -0.66 -18.35
CA SER A 303 -1.47 -0.58 -17.61
C SER A 303 -1.07 -1.90 -16.92
N ALA A 304 -2.04 -2.77 -16.62
CA ALA A 304 -1.78 -4.06 -15.99
C ALA A 304 -0.99 -5.02 -16.89
N GLU A 305 -1.13 -4.90 -18.20
CA GLU A 305 -0.38 -5.75 -19.17
C GLU A 305 1.13 -5.44 -19.18
N ASP A 306 1.52 -4.28 -18.63
CA ASP A 306 2.90 -3.83 -18.54
C ASP A 306 3.54 -4.11 -17.16
N TYR A 307 2.73 -4.47 -16.14
CA TYR A 307 3.16 -4.85 -14.80
C TYR A 307 4.11 -3.83 -14.12
N PRO A 308 3.82 -2.52 -14.11
CA PRO A 308 4.73 -1.52 -13.54
C PRO A 308 4.87 -1.60 -12.02
N TYR A 309 3.92 -2.26 -11.35
CA TYR A 309 3.88 -2.47 -9.91
C TYR A 309 3.59 -3.92 -9.57
N LEU A 310 4.37 -4.50 -8.67
CA LEU A 310 4.08 -5.79 -8.05
C LEU A 310 3.15 -5.56 -6.85
N TYR A 311 1.85 -5.71 -7.05
CA TYR A 311 0.87 -5.64 -5.97
C TYR A 311 0.98 -6.86 -5.06
N ILE A 312 0.88 -6.67 -3.73
CA ILE A 312 1.11 -7.74 -2.76
C ILE A 312 -0.14 -7.93 -1.89
N VAL A 313 -0.54 -6.89 -1.16
CA VAL A 313 -1.58 -6.97 -0.13
C VAL A 313 -2.35 -5.67 0.00
N ASN A 314 -3.66 -5.78 0.16
CA ASN A 314 -4.46 -4.74 0.78
C ASN A 314 -4.40 -4.95 2.28
N ILE A 315 -3.77 -4.02 3.02
CA ILE A 315 -3.57 -4.19 4.46
C ILE A 315 -4.86 -3.95 5.24
N GLU A 316 -4.98 -4.66 6.34
CA GLU A 316 -6.00 -4.41 7.37
C GLU A 316 -5.31 -3.85 8.61
N HIS A 317 -5.98 -2.96 9.31
CA HIS A 317 -5.53 -2.48 10.61
C HIS A 317 -6.27 -3.24 11.72
N SER A 318 -5.48 -3.81 12.65
CA SER A 318 -5.99 -4.57 13.79
C SER A 318 -6.15 -3.66 15.01
N TYR A 319 -7.30 -3.76 15.65
CA TYR A 319 -7.61 -3.02 16.87
C TYR A 319 -8.11 -3.97 17.94
N PHE A 320 -7.54 -3.89 19.16
CA PHE A 320 -8.26 -4.38 20.32
C PHE A 320 -9.26 -3.32 20.77
N VAL A 321 -10.50 -3.75 20.96
CA VAL A 321 -11.64 -2.91 21.38
C VAL A 321 -12.20 -3.48 22.65
N ASN A 322 -12.40 -2.63 23.68
CA ASN A 322 -13.01 -3.04 24.94
C ASN A 322 -14.44 -3.55 24.68
N ASP A 323 -14.81 -4.69 25.28
CA ASP A 323 -16.09 -5.36 25.07
C ASP A 323 -17.30 -4.50 25.46
N SER A 324 -17.07 -3.45 26.27
CA SER A 324 -18.10 -2.46 26.61
C SER A 324 -18.34 -1.42 25.52
N ILE A 325 -17.55 -1.42 24.42
CA ILE A 325 -17.66 -0.44 23.34
C ILE A 325 -18.10 -1.13 22.05
N ASP A 326 -19.18 -0.64 21.47
CA ASP A 326 -19.59 -0.94 20.10
C ASP A 326 -19.06 0.14 19.17
N ILE A 327 -18.11 -0.21 18.31
CA ILE A 327 -17.56 0.70 17.30
C ILE A 327 -18.39 0.74 16.01
N SER A 328 -19.58 0.13 16.00
CA SER A 328 -20.51 0.13 14.88
C SER A 328 -19.85 -0.33 13.58
N VAL A 329 -19.28 -1.55 13.57
CA VAL A 329 -18.49 -2.12 12.46
C VAL A 329 -19.27 -2.06 11.14
N ASP A 330 -20.57 -2.23 11.15
CA ASP A 330 -21.43 -2.20 9.95
C ASP A 330 -21.45 -0.83 9.25
N THR A 331 -21.06 0.25 9.94
CA THR A 331 -20.98 1.61 9.38
C THR A 331 -19.54 2.05 9.12
N GLN A 332 -18.56 1.17 9.35
CA GLN A 332 -17.16 1.45 9.07
C GLN A 332 -16.94 1.61 7.56
N ILE A 333 -16.12 2.59 7.23
CA ILE A 333 -15.59 2.77 5.88
C ILE A 333 -14.06 2.88 5.97
N ALA A 334 -13.39 2.42 4.94
CA ALA A 334 -11.95 2.66 4.85
C ALA A 334 -11.65 4.17 4.87
N HIS A 335 -10.57 4.57 5.53
CA HIS A 335 -10.18 5.98 5.57
C HIS A 335 -9.92 6.51 4.15
N PRO A 336 -10.34 7.77 3.81
CA PRO A 336 -10.15 8.32 2.46
C PRO A 336 -8.70 8.37 1.97
N HIS A 337 -7.75 8.44 2.88
CA HIS A 337 -6.33 8.30 2.60
C HIS A 337 -5.86 6.91 3.02
N GLY A 338 -5.13 6.21 2.15
CA GLY A 338 -4.72 4.82 2.38
C GLY A 338 -4.03 4.56 3.71
N HIS A 339 -3.26 5.52 4.22
CA HIS A 339 -2.52 5.43 5.47
C HIS A 339 -3.31 5.93 6.71
N GLY A 340 -4.57 6.31 6.55
CA GLY A 340 -5.41 6.78 7.65
C GLY A 340 -5.92 5.63 8.52
N SER A 341 -6.36 5.97 9.73
CA SER A 341 -6.97 5.01 10.66
C SER A 341 -8.46 4.85 10.35
N PRO A 342 -8.91 3.71 9.80
CA PRO A 342 -10.31 3.52 9.43
C PRO A 342 -11.27 3.65 10.62
N ILE A 343 -10.88 3.19 11.79
CA ILE A 343 -11.72 3.18 13.00
C ILE A 343 -12.31 4.54 13.38
N ILE A 344 -11.63 5.65 13.06
CA ILE A 344 -12.13 6.99 13.40
C ILE A 344 -13.19 7.52 12.44
N CYS A 345 -13.41 6.85 11.30
CA CYS A 345 -14.32 7.37 10.26
C CYS A 345 -15.78 7.42 10.71
N ASN A 346 -16.20 6.53 11.61
CA ASN A 346 -17.55 6.47 12.15
C ASN A 346 -17.64 6.72 13.66
N MET A 347 -16.63 7.35 14.25
CA MET A 347 -16.57 7.64 15.70
C MET A 347 -17.86 8.25 16.30
N LYS A 348 -18.65 8.98 15.48
CA LYS A 348 -19.93 9.54 15.89
C LYS A 348 -20.98 8.48 16.22
N ASP A 349 -20.83 7.29 15.69
CA ASP A 349 -21.78 6.18 15.80
C ASP A 349 -21.39 5.19 16.93
N TRP A 350 -20.23 5.39 17.57
CA TRP A 350 -19.79 4.52 18.67
C TRP A 350 -20.72 4.62 19.88
N LYS A 351 -20.93 3.48 20.53
CA LYS A 351 -21.81 3.35 21.69
C LYS A 351 -21.13 2.63 22.83
N VAL A 352 -21.69 2.79 24.02
CA VAL A 352 -21.35 1.99 25.19
C VAL A 352 -22.38 0.89 25.37
N ASN A 353 -21.92 -0.36 25.38
CA ASN A 353 -22.78 -1.53 25.64
C ASN A 353 -23.23 -1.51 27.11
N GLU A 354 -24.53 -1.72 27.40
CA GLU A 354 -25.09 -1.79 28.74
C GLU A 354 -24.70 -3.08 29.48
#